data_db929bed70a518befb6b243516fca2fa
#
_entry.id   db929bed70a518befb6b243516fca2fa
#
_cell.length_a   1.000
_cell.length_b   1.000
_cell.length_c   1.000
_cell.angle_alpha   90.00
_cell.angle_beta   90.00
_cell.angle_gamma   90.00
#
_symmetry.space_group_name_H-M   'P 1'
#
loop_
_entity.id
_entity.type
_entity.pdbx_description
1 polymer ?
#
loop_
_entity_poly.entity_id
_entity_poly.type
_entity_poly.pdbx_seq_one_letter_code
_entity_poly.pdbx_strand_id
1 'polypeptide(L)'
;MAINQIPSSYADDKLEGFDCLIKPHSLADVSTREQGVVEALLVDRGDLITMGQEIAKLDADIEEVTVKLAKARASITAEVSERRADLNFASRELSRIKELHKKRAISAQLLDEARTNYSKANLQLKQAINRQAIAEIELERAEKFYERRIIRSPLNGIVVDRKISLGESVDNRPILQVAEVDPLNVELIVPVDFYGQINVGMEATVLPEYPGATNHSAEVAVVDKIVDPASDTFGVRLELSNPGLTIPSGVRCNITFNPKETEAVSAIDTSE
;
A
#
# COMPACT_ATOMS: atom_id res chain seq x y z
N MET A 1 -67.90 -32.89 6.33
CA MET A 1 -67.13 -31.67 6.20
C MET A 1 -65.68 -32.09 5.98
N ALA A 2 -65.27 -32.13 4.73
CA ALA A 2 -63.94 -32.59 4.34
C ALA A 2 -63.00 -31.40 4.32
N ILE A 3 -62.01 -31.40 5.18
CA ILE A 3 -60.93 -30.39 5.26
C ILE A 3 -59.94 -30.73 4.13
N ASN A 4 -59.93 -29.91 3.10
CA ASN A 4 -59.03 -29.99 1.98
C ASN A 4 -57.63 -29.57 2.47
N GLN A 5 -56.73 -30.50 2.64
CA GLN A 5 -55.30 -30.22 2.87
C GLN A 5 -54.71 -29.74 1.55
N ILE A 6 -54.31 -28.47 1.51
CA ILE A 6 -53.51 -27.91 0.43
C ILE A 6 -52.08 -28.47 0.64
N PRO A 7 -51.48 -29.16 -0.33
CA PRO A 7 -50.08 -29.54 -0.21
C PRO A 7 -49.25 -28.27 -0.36
N SER A 8 -48.54 -27.90 0.73
CA SER A 8 -47.46 -26.90 0.68
C SER A 8 -46.26 -27.53 -0.04
N SER A 9 -46.31 -27.51 -1.36
CA SER A 9 -45.13 -27.75 -2.18
C SER A 9 -44.38 -26.42 -2.26
N TYR A 10 -43.67 -26.04 -1.21
CA TYR A 10 -42.52 -25.14 -1.40
C TYR A 10 -41.49 -26.01 -2.10
N ALA A 11 -41.31 -25.76 -3.40
CA ALA A 11 -40.15 -26.21 -4.15
C ALA A 11 -38.92 -25.73 -3.38
N ASP A 12 -38.08 -26.67 -3.04
CA ASP A 12 -36.72 -26.45 -2.54
C ASP A 12 -35.99 -25.80 -3.72
N ASP A 13 -36.07 -24.45 -3.84
CA ASP A 13 -35.36 -23.67 -4.84
C ASP A 13 -33.90 -23.73 -4.42
N LYS A 14 -33.23 -24.76 -4.91
CA LYS A 14 -31.81 -25.00 -4.63
C LYS A 14 -31.00 -23.82 -5.13
N LEU A 15 -30.18 -23.24 -4.25
CA LEU A 15 -29.19 -22.22 -4.55
C LEU A 15 -28.05 -22.84 -5.40
N GLU A 16 -28.37 -23.49 -6.50
CA GLU A 16 -27.49 -24.28 -7.37
C GLU A 16 -27.51 -23.75 -8.81
N GLY A 17 -26.36 -23.81 -9.47
CA GLY A 17 -26.27 -23.60 -10.93
C GLY A 17 -26.24 -22.15 -11.37
N PHE A 18 -25.72 -21.25 -10.55
CA PHE A 18 -25.51 -19.87 -10.97
C PHE A 18 -24.24 -19.74 -11.80
N ASP A 19 -24.33 -19.10 -12.94
CA ASP A 19 -23.19 -18.75 -13.78
C ASP A 19 -22.36 -17.67 -13.09
N CYS A 20 -21.05 -17.84 -13.09
CA CYS A 20 -20.11 -16.91 -12.49
C CYS A 20 -18.87 -16.65 -13.36
N LEU A 21 -18.13 -15.62 -13.03
CA LEU A 21 -16.87 -15.25 -13.68
C LEU A 21 -15.76 -15.10 -12.63
N ILE A 22 -14.68 -15.84 -12.80
CA ILE A 22 -13.50 -15.73 -11.97
C ILE A 22 -12.64 -14.57 -12.48
N LYS A 23 -12.39 -13.58 -11.63
CA LYS A 23 -11.59 -12.39 -11.94
C LYS A 23 -10.38 -12.29 -11.03
N PRO A 24 -9.33 -11.55 -11.41
CA PRO A 24 -8.29 -11.18 -10.47
C PRO A 24 -8.88 -10.40 -9.29
N HIS A 25 -8.29 -10.54 -8.12
CA HIS A 25 -8.68 -9.73 -6.96
C HIS A 25 -8.49 -8.24 -7.22
N SER A 26 -7.36 -7.90 -7.84
CA SER A 26 -7.02 -6.54 -8.25
C SER A 26 -6.29 -6.57 -9.60
N LEU A 27 -6.50 -5.53 -10.40
CA LEU A 27 -5.79 -5.31 -11.65
C LEU A 27 -5.26 -3.88 -11.65
N ALA A 28 -3.94 -3.72 -11.57
CA ALA A 28 -3.29 -2.43 -11.47
C ALA A 28 -2.51 -2.10 -12.75
N ASP A 29 -2.81 -0.97 -13.34
CA ASP A 29 -1.97 -0.33 -14.35
C ASP A 29 -0.86 0.46 -13.63
N VAL A 30 0.35 -0.09 -13.62
CA VAL A 30 1.50 0.54 -12.97
C VAL A 30 2.04 1.64 -13.86
N SER A 31 1.98 2.86 -13.37
CA SER A 31 2.46 4.06 -14.06
C SER A 31 3.45 4.82 -13.18
N THR A 32 4.20 5.75 -13.79
CA THR A 32 5.05 6.69 -13.07
C THR A 32 4.51 8.11 -13.22
N ARG A 33 4.78 8.94 -12.21
CA ARG A 33 4.49 10.38 -12.26
C ARG A 33 5.66 11.18 -12.83
N GLU A 34 6.83 10.54 -12.96
CA GLU A 34 8.05 11.17 -13.47
C GLU A 34 8.16 10.88 -14.97
N GLN A 35 8.49 11.92 -15.72
CA GLN A 35 8.82 11.78 -17.14
C GLN A 35 10.28 11.34 -17.29
N GLY A 36 10.55 10.46 -18.24
CA GLY A 36 11.92 10.00 -18.50
C GLY A 36 11.97 8.88 -19.52
N VAL A 37 13.18 8.44 -19.84
CA VAL A 37 13.44 7.31 -20.73
C VAL A 37 13.59 6.06 -19.87
N VAL A 38 13.02 4.95 -20.31
CA VAL A 38 13.19 3.65 -19.63
C VAL A 38 14.60 3.12 -19.86
N GLU A 39 15.41 3.11 -18.82
CA GLU A 39 16.78 2.59 -18.82
C GLU A 39 16.81 1.07 -18.68
N ALA A 40 15.93 0.52 -17.82
CA ALA A 40 15.86 -0.91 -17.59
C ALA A 40 14.43 -1.38 -17.32
N LEU A 41 14.10 -2.57 -17.84
CA LEU A 41 12.91 -3.34 -17.51
C LEU A 41 13.38 -4.64 -16.84
N LEU A 42 12.98 -4.86 -15.60
CA LEU A 42 13.47 -5.94 -14.75
C LEU A 42 12.53 -7.15 -14.73
N VAL A 43 11.34 -7.01 -15.33
CA VAL A 43 10.31 -8.05 -15.39
C VAL A 43 9.68 -8.10 -16.77
N ASP A 44 9.13 -9.26 -17.13
CA ASP A 44 8.39 -9.46 -18.38
C ASP A 44 7.02 -10.09 -18.12
N ARG A 45 6.20 -10.19 -19.18
CA ARG A 45 4.88 -10.82 -19.12
C ARG A 45 4.97 -12.25 -18.61
N GLY A 46 4.14 -12.57 -17.63
CA GLY A 46 4.08 -13.88 -16.98
C GLY A 46 4.94 -13.99 -15.72
N ASP A 47 5.80 -13.00 -15.42
CA ASP A 47 6.62 -13.02 -14.22
C ASP A 47 5.77 -12.81 -12.97
N LEU A 48 6.10 -13.57 -11.92
CA LEU A 48 5.60 -13.37 -10.58
C LEU A 48 6.39 -12.25 -9.90
N ILE A 49 5.68 -11.28 -9.33
CA ILE A 49 6.28 -10.14 -8.65
C ILE A 49 5.66 -9.95 -7.28
N THR A 50 6.44 -9.37 -6.37
CA THR A 50 6.02 -9.03 -5.02
C THR A 50 5.87 -7.52 -4.84
N MET A 51 5.01 -7.11 -3.92
CA MET A 51 4.85 -5.71 -3.56
C MET A 51 6.18 -5.08 -3.15
N GLY A 52 6.50 -3.90 -3.71
CA GLY A 52 7.78 -3.21 -3.49
C GLY A 52 8.92 -3.68 -4.39
N GLN A 53 8.81 -4.79 -5.13
CA GLN A 53 9.82 -5.26 -6.07
C GLN A 53 10.05 -4.22 -7.18
N GLU A 54 11.31 -3.99 -7.53
CA GLU A 54 11.69 -3.14 -8.67
C GLU A 54 11.28 -3.81 -9.98
N ILE A 55 10.51 -3.08 -10.79
CA ILE A 55 9.97 -3.57 -12.06
C ILE A 55 10.55 -2.85 -13.27
N ALA A 56 10.87 -1.56 -13.10
CA ALA A 56 11.51 -0.77 -14.13
C ALA A 56 12.36 0.35 -13.51
N LYS A 57 13.34 0.85 -14.26
CA LYS A 57 14.13 2.03 -13.92
C LYS A 57 14.09 3.02 -15.07
N LEU A 58 13.90 4.28 -14.72
CA LEU A 58 14.10 5.40 -15.63
C LEU A 58 15.56 5.86 -15.56
N ASP A 59 16.04 6.50 -16.63
CA ASP A 59 17.31 7.20 -16.62
C ASP A 59 17.37 8.18 -15.43
N ALA A 60 18.37 8.01 -14.59
CA ALA A 60 18.55 8.68 -13.32
C ALA A 60 19.94 9.28 -13.11
N ASP A 61 20.75 9.43 -14.16
CA ASP A 61 22.14 9.87 -14.08
C ASP A 61 22.27 11.22 -13.33
N ILE A 62 21.36 12.15 -13.61
CA ILE A 62 21.37 13.48 -13.00
C ILE A 62 20.98 13.41 -11.51
N GLU A 63 19.96 12.63 -11.19
CA GLU A 63 19.52 12.43 -9.81
C GLU A 63 20.60 11.74 -8.98
N GLU A 64 21.29 10.74 -9.55
CA GLU A 64 22.40 10.06 -8.87
C GLU A 64 23.54 11.03 -8.51
N VAL A 65 23.95 11.86 -9.45
CA VAL A 65 24.97 12.90 -9.20
C VAL A 65 24.47 13.92 -8.17
N THR A 66 23.18 14.28 -8.21
CA THR A 66 22.57 15.20 -7.25
C THR A 66 22.58 14.62 -5.83
N VAL A 67 22.27 13.34 -5.66
CA VAL A 67 22.38 12.63 -4.37
C VAL A 67 23.82 12.63 -3.88
N LYS A 68 24.79 12.31 -4.73
CA LYS A 68 26.22 12.33 -4.38
C LYS A 68 26.67 13.70 -3.89
N LEU A 69 26.24 14.79 -4.56
CA LEU A 69 26.54 16.15 -4.16
C LEU A 69 25.90 16.51 -2.82
N ALA A 70 24.61 16.23 -2.64
CA ALA A 70 23.88 16.50 -1.40
C ALA A 70 24.48 15.72 -0.23
N LYS A 71 24.84 14.45 -0.43
CA LYS A 71 25.51 13.60 0.55
C LYS A 71 26.86 14.19 0.98
N ALA A 72 27.66 14.65 0.03
CA ALA A 72 28.92 15.31 0.33
C ALA A 72 28.72 16.57 1.20
N ARG A 73 27.69 17.39 0.92
CA ARG A 73 27.36 18.57 1.72
C ARG A 73 26.88 18.21 3.13
N ALA A 74 25.98 17.25 3.28
CA ALA A 74 25.45 16.78 4.56
C ALA A 74 26.56 16.18 5.46
N SER A 75 27.60 15.60 4.87
CA SER A 75 28.72 15.00 5.62
C SER A 75 29.70 16.02 6.21
N ILE A 76 29.60 17.32 5.86
CA ILE A 76 30.50 18.36 6.35
C ILE A 76 30.12 18.75 7.80
N THR A 77 30.75 18.13 8.77
CA THR A 77 30.55 18.42 10.21
C THR A 77 31.64 19.35 10.81
N ALA A 78 32.63 19.71 10.01
CA ALA A 78 33.80 20.49 10.47
C ALA A 78 33.38 21.85 11.03
N GLU A 79 32.45 22.57 10.37
CA GLU A 79 31.96 23.87 10.84
C GLU A 79 31.31 23.79 12.23
N VAL A 80 30.44 22.77 12.45
CA VAL A 80 29.79 22.55 13.76
C VAL A 80 30.84 22.27 14.84
N SER A 81 31.86 21.48 14.52
CA SER A 81 32.93 21.12 15.42
C SER A 81 33.78 22.35 15.81
N GLU A 82 34.10 23.20 14.83
CA GLU A 82 34.80 24.49 15.04
C GLU A 82 33.98 25.39 15.95
N ARG A 83 32.71 25.65 15.64
CA ARG A 83 31.86 26.54 16.46
C ARG A 83 31.60 25.98 17.86
N ARG A 84 31.62 24.67 18.03
CA ARG A 84 31.55 24.05 19.36
C ARG A 84 32.80 24.29 20.15
N ALA A 85 34.00 24.26 19.53
CA ALA A 85 35.25 24.61 20.18
C ALA A 85 35.28 26.08 20.58
N ASP A 86 34.83 27.01 19.72
CA ASP A 86 34.71 28.43 20.01
C ASP A 86 33.81 28.71 21.22
N LEU A 87 32.62 28.07 21.26
CA LEU A 87 31.68 28.19 22.37
C LEU A 87 32.30 27.66 23.67
N ASN A 88 33.01 26.52 23.62
CA ASN A 88 33.70 25.97 24.80
C ASN A 88 34.78 26.91 25.32
N PHE A 89 35.52 27.55 24.42
CA PHE A 89 36.53 28.56 24.80
C PHE A 89 35.85 29.75 25.46
N ALA A 90 34.83 30.37 24.82
CA ALA A 90 34.13 31.53 25.37
C ALA A 90 33.44 31.23 26.72
N SER A 91 32.95 30.01 26.91
CA SER A 91 32.35 29.54 28.16
C SER A 91 33.38 29.52 29.32
N ARG A 92 34.57 28.93 29.05
CA ARG A 92 35.66 28.91 30.06
C ARG A 92 36.13 30.31 30.39
N GLU A 93 36.26 31.18 29.38
CA GLU A 93 36.66 32.57 29.58
C GLU A 93 35.65 33.34 30.44
N LEU A 94 34.36 33.23 30.11
CA LEU A 94 33.28 33.84 30.89
C LEU A 94 33.29 33.35 32.34
N SER A 95 33.51 32.07 32.58
CA SER A 95 33.59 31.51 33.94
C SER A 95 34.77 32.13 34.74
N ARG A 96 35.95 32.24 34.12
CA ARG A 96 37.14 32.85 34.73
C ARG A 96 36.90 34.32 35.06
N ILE A 97 36.34 35.08 34.10
CA ILE A 97 36.06 36.52 34.28
C ILE A 97 35.01 36.73 35.38
N LYS A 98 33.97 35.88 35.47
CA LYS A 98 32.98 35.91 36.55
C LYS A 98 33.62 35.74 37.94
N GLU A 99 34.55 34.81 38.09
CA GLU A 99 35.23 34.59 39.36
C GLU A 99 36.17 35.77 39.75
N LEU A 100 36.87 36.36 38.78
CA LEU A 100 37.68 37.54 39.02
C LEU A 100 36.83 38.77 39.38
N HIS A 101 35.70 38.96 38.77
CA HIS A 101 34.76 40.04 39.08
C HIS A 101 34.18 39.90 40.50
N LYS A 102 33.81 38.70 40.93
CA LYS A 102 33.40 38.44 42.32
C LYS A 102 34.45 38.86 43.33
N LYS A 103 35.75 38.68 42.99
CA LYS A 103 36.90 39.13 43.81
C LYS A 103 37.21 40.61 43.65
N ARG A 104 36.38 41.39 42.92
CA ARG A 104 36.57 42.81 42.60
C ARG A 104 37.90 43.10 41.88
N ALA A 105 38.48 42.13 41.17
CA ALA A 105 39.75 42.25 40.47
C ALA A 105 39.63 42.80 39.03
N ILE A 106 38.41 42.96 38.50
CA ILE A 106 38.12 43.42 37.12
C ILE A 106 36.93 44.34 37.08
N SER A 107 36.77 45.11 35.96
CA SER A 107 35.66 46.01 35.72
C SER A 107 34.40 45.28 35.32
N ALA A 108 33.23 45.92 35.50
CA ALA A 108 31.96 45.43 34.99
C ALA A 108 31.93 45.34 33.45
N GLN A 109 32.61 46.27 32.76
CA GLN A 109 32.73 46.28 31.30
C GLN A 109 33.35 44.97 30.77
N LEU A 110 34.41 44.48 31.38
CA LEU A 110 35.11 43.27 30.98
C LEU A 110 34.18 42.02 31.14
N LEU A 111 33.39 42.03 32.20
CA LEU A 111 32.37 40.97 32.39
C LEU A 111 31.30 41.01 31.29
N ASP A 112 30.84 42.18 30.89
CA ASP A 112 29.83 42.31 29.84
C ASP A 112 30.37 41.95 28.45
N GLU A 113 31.64 42.26 28.17
CA GLU A 113 32.36 41.79 26.98
C GLU A 113 32.41 40.25 26.92
N ALA A 114 32.80 39.61 28.03
CA ALA A 114 32.87 38.15 28.10
C ALA A 114 31.48 37.49 27.92
N ARG A 115 30.40 38.07 28.48
CA ARG A 115 29.01 37.62 28.28
C ARG A 115 28.57 37.72 26.82
N THR A 116 28.90 38.86 26.19
CA THR A 116 28.58 39.12 24.79
C THR A 116 29.31 38.15 23.88
N ASN A 117 30.58 37.87 24.11
CA ASN A 117 31.35 36.88 23.34
C ASN A 117 30.81 35.48 23.48
N TYR A 118 30.44 35.06 24.69
CA TYR A 118 29.75 33.76 24.90
C TYR A 118 28.43 33.68 24.13
N SER A 119 27.59 34.73 24.23
CA SER A 119 26.32 34.77 23.52
C SER A 119 26.50 34.68 22.01
N LYS A 120 27.47 35.42 21.45
CA LYS A 120 27.83 35.39 20.02
C LYS A 120 28.27 34.00 19.58
N ALA A 121 29.17 33.36 20.33
CA ALA A 121 29.66 32.00 20.03
C ALA A 121 28.51 30.97 20.07
N ASN A 122 27.60 31.09 21.03
CA ASN A 122 26.42 30.23 21.12
C ASN A 122 25.48 30.39 19.91
N LEU A 123 25.24 31.62 19.45
CA LEU A 123 24.45 31.89 18.26
C LEU A 123 25.13 31.36 17.00
N GLN A 124 26.43 31.47 16.88
CA GLN A 124 27.21 30.93 15.75
C GLN A 124 27.14 29.40 15.70
N LEU A 125 27.23 28.71 16.84
CA LEU A 125 27.03 27.27 16.89
C LEU A 125 25.62 26.87 16.46
N LYS A 126 24.59 27.57 16.95
CA LYS A 126 23.20 27.32 16.51
C LYS A 126 23.03 27.50 15.00
N GLN A 127 23.65 28.52 14.42
CA GLN A 127 23.61 28.75 12.97
C GLN A 127 24.29 27.61 12.20
N ALA A 128 25.45 27.12 12.68
CA ALA A 128 26.14 25.99 12.05
C ALA A 128 25.30 24.69 12.11
N ILE A 129 24.68 24.39 13.26
CA ILE A 129 23.77 23.24 13.41
C ILE A 129 22.59 23.37 12.46
N ASN A 130 21.97 24.55 12.34
CA ASN A 130 20.85 24.76 11.43
C ASN A 130 21.25 24.56 9.95
N ARG A 131 22.45 25.01 9.54
CA ARG A 131 22.95 24.79 8.18
C ARG A 131 23.17 23.31 7.89
N GLN A 132 23.72 22.56 8.85
CA GLN A 132 23.86 21.11 8.71
C GLN A 132 22.49 20.42 8.58
N ALA A 133 21.52 20.77 9.41
CA ALA A 133 20.18 20.21 9.32
C ALA A 133 19.51 20.51 7.95
N ILE A 134 19.73 21.70 7.38
CA ILE A 134 19.25 22.02 6.03
C ILE A 134 19.94 21.13 4.99
N ALA A 135 21.25 20.90 5.09
CA ALA A 135 21.96 20.03 4.15
C ALA A 135 21.50 18.57 4.25
N GLU A 136 21.15 18.07 5.44
CA GLU A 136 20.56 16.75 5.65
C GLU A 136 19.17 16.63 4.98
N ILE A 137 18.32 17.65 5.08
CA ILE A 137 17.01 17.71 4.40
C ILE A 137 17.19 17.79 2.88
N GLU A 138 18.18 18.52 2.39
CA GLU A 138 18.51 18.57 0.96
C GLU A 138 18.95 17.19 0.44
N LEU A 139 19.69 16.41 1.23
CA LEU A 139 20.05 15.04 0.91
C LEU A 139 18.79 14.16 0.85
N GLU A 140 17.96 14.18 1.87
CA GLU A 140 16.71 13.41 1.89
C GLU A 140 15.84 13.73 0.66
N ARG A 141 15.72 15.01 0.31
CA ARG A 141 15.00 15.44 -0.87
C ARG A 141 15.60 14.85 -2.16
N ALA A 142 16.93 14.90 -2.31
CA ALA A 142 17.61 14.36 -3.48
C ALA A 142 17.41 12.84 -3.60
N GLU A 143 17.48 12.10 -2.48
CA GLU A 143 17.23 10.66 -2.41
C GLU A 143 15.79 10.33 -2.83
N LYS A 144 14.80 11.12 -2.39
CA LYS A 144 13.39 10.93 -2.79
C LYS A 144 13.17 11.16 -4.28
N PHE A 145 13.87 12.11 -4.90
CA PHE A 145 13.80 12.28 -6.35
C PHE A 145 14.44 11.11 -7.10
N TYR A 146 15.56 10.60 -6.62
CA TYR A 146 16.19 9.42 -7.18
C TYR A 146 15.31 8.17 -7.03
N GLU A 147 14.71 7.93 -5.84
CA GLU A 147 13.79 6.82 -5.59
C GLU A 147 12.59 6.82 -6.56
N ARG A 148 12.10 7.97 -6.98
CA ARG A 148 10.98 8.07 -7.94
C ARG A 148 11.33 7.61 -9.35
N ARG A 149 12.64 7.52 -9.68
CA ARG A 149 13.12 6.94 -10.95
C ARG A 149 13.05 5.42 -10.95
N ILE A 150 12.91 4.81 -9.76
CA ILE A 150 12.77 3.36 -9.59
C ILE A 150 11.28 3.04 -9.44
N ILE A 151 10.74 2.32 -10.39
CA ILE A 151 9.32 1.95 -10.39
C ILE A 151 9.18 0.59 -9.73
N ARG A 152 8.28 0.52 -8.73
CA ARG A 152 8.04 -0.67 -7.92
C ARG A 152 6.62 -1.17 -8.06
N SER A 153 6.43 -2.48 -7.89
CA SER A 153 5.10 -3.07 -7.89
C SER A 153 4.28 -2.59 -6.69
N PRO A 154 3.02 -2.14 -6.89
CA PRO A 154 2.12 -1.77 -5.81
C PRO A 154 1.46 -2.96 -5.11
N LEU A 155 1.53 -4.17 -5.70
CA LEU A 155 0.86 -5.37 -5.21
C LEU A 155 1.68 -6.64 -5.53
N ASN A 156 1.30 -7.76 -4.90
CA ASN A 156 1.78 -9.08 -5.28
C ASN A 156 0.96 -9.60 -6.45
N GLY A 157 1.57 -10.23 -7.45
CA GLY A 157 0.80 -10.75 -8.56
C GLY A 157 1.63 -11.19 -9.74
N ILE A 158 0.97 -11.25 -10.90
CA ILE A 158 1.56 -11.65 -12.17
C ILE A 158 1.54 -10.46 -13.12
N VAL A 159 2.61 -10.27 -13.87
CA VAL A 159 2.65 -9.28 -14.96
C VAL A 159 1.78 -9.77 -16.12
N VAL A 160 0.67 -9.08 -16.37
CA VAL A 160 -0.30 -9.43 -17.43
C VAL A 160 0.16 -8.91 -18.78
N ASP A 161 0.64 -7.67 -18.80
CA ASP A 161 1.05 -7.00 -20.03
C ASP A 161 2.15 -5.97 -19.77
N ARG A 162 3.02 -5.80 -20.74
CA ARG A 162 4.07 -4.79 -20.77
C ARG A 162 3.76 -3.78 -21.86
N LYS A 163 3.44 -2.54 -21.44
CA LYS A 163 2.95 -1.48 -22.34
C LYS A 163 4.04 -0.56 -22.86
N ILE A 164 5.29 -0.78 -22.45
CA ILE A 164 6.42 0.06 -22.82
C ILE A 164 7.67 -0.78 -23.12
N SER A 165 8.57 -0.24 -23.93
CA SER A 165 9.82 -0.87 -24.34
C SER A 165 11.03 -0.15 -23.75
N LEU A 166 12.17 -0.86 -23.69
CA LEU A 166 13.45 -0.29 -23.32
C LEU A 166 13.82 0.87 -24.26
N GLY A 167 14.30 1.99 -23.71
CA GLY A 167 14.64 3.19 -24.47
C GLY A 167 13.44 4.06 -24.86
N GLU A 168 12.22 3.66 -24.51
CA GLU A 168 11.01 4.45 -24.76
C GLU A 168 10.81 5.51 -23.70
N SER A 169 10.26 6.67 -24.10
CA SER A 169 9.93 7.75 -23.18
C SER A 169 8.57 7.50 -22.51
N VAL A 170 8.53 7.67 -21.20
CA VAL A 170 7.31 7.60 -20.38
C VAL A 170 6.82 9.00 -20.06
N ASP A 171 5.52 9.21 -20.25
CA ASP A 171 4.82 10.43 -19.87
C ASP A 171 3.40 10.05 -19.40
N ASN A 172 3.20 9.88 -18.09
CA ASN A 172 1.91 9.53 -17.44
C ASN A 172 1.18 8.29 -18.02
N ARG A 173 1.88 7.47 -18.83
CA ARG A 173 1.33 6.25 -19.42
C ARG A 173 1.64 5.04 -18.53
N PRO A 174 0.77 4.02 -18.49
CA PRO A 174 1.09 2.77 -17.83
C PRO A 174 2.31 2.10 -18.47
N ILE A 175 3.21 1.61 -17.64
CA ILE A 175 4.43 0.88 -18.02
C ILE A 175 4.10 -0.60 -18.21
N LEU A 176 3.36 -1.15 -17.24
CA LEU A 176 2.92 -2.53 -17.25
C LEU A 176 1.62 -2.69 -16.46
N GLN A 177 0.97 -3.82 -16.65
CA GLN A 177 -0.24 -4.19 -15.93
C GLN A 177 0.05 -5.43 -15.06
N VAL A 178 -0.35 -5.35 -13.79
CA VAL A 178 -0.19 -6.43 -12.81
C VAL A 178 -1.54 -6.87 -12.32
N ALA A 179 -1.75 -8.19 -12.25
CA ALA A 179 -2.94 -8.81 -11.69
C ALA A 179 -2.60 -9.54 -10.39
N GLU A 180 -3.36 -9.26 -9.34
CA GLU A 180 -3.37 -10.04 -8.12
C GLU A 180 -4.33 -11.21 -8.31
N VAL A 181 -3.80 -12.43 -8.27
CA VAL A 181 -4.55 -13.65 -8.59
C VAL A 181 -4.63 -14.63 -7.41
N ASP A 182 -4.25 -14.20 -6.24
CA ASP A 182 -4.47 -14.89 -4.96
C ASP A 182 -4.73 -13.85 -3.86
N PRO A 183 -5.97 -13.80 -3.32
CA PRO A 183 -7.15 -14.57 -3.74
C PRO A 183 -7.67 -14.16 -5.12
N LEU A 184 -8.62 -14.92 -5.67
CA LEU A 184 -9.41 -14.56 -6.85
C LEU A 184 -10.78 -14.04 -6.39
N ASN A 185 -11.38 -13.16 -7.17
CA ASN A 185 -12.79 -12.78 -7.04
C ASN A 185 -13.67 -13.63 -7.94
N VAL A 186 -14.72 -14.22 -7.38
CA VAL A 186 -15.78 -14.87 -8.14
C VAL A 186 -16.97 -13.93 -8.14
N GLU A 187 -17.33 -13.42 -9.31
CA GLU A 187 -18.46 -12.50 -9.47
C GLU A 187 -19.61 -13.19 -10.17
N LEU A 188 -20.79 -13.03 -9.62
CA LEU A 188 -22.02 -13.53 -10.20
C LEU A 188 -23.16 -12.53 -10.04
N ILE A 189 -24.16 -12.70 -10.89
CA ILE A 189 -25.38 -11.89 -10.89
C ILE A 189 -26.55 -12.83 -10.55
N VAL A 190 -27.30 -12.48 -9.51
CA VAL A 190 -28.33 -13.30 -8.91
C VAL A 190 -29.68 -12.62 -9.02
N PRO A 191 -30.77 -13.34 -9.41
CA PRO A 191 -32.15 -12.80 -9.41
C PRO A 191 -32.56 -12.32 -8.03
N VAL A 192 -33.37 -11.25 -7.98
CA VAL A 192 -33.84 -10.62 -6.74
C VAL A 192 -34.65 -11.58 -5.84
N ASP A 193 -35.21 -12.62 -6.39
CA ASP A 193 -35.96 -13.65 -5.65
C ASP A 193 -35.11 -14.35 -4.58
N PHE A 194 -33.77 -14.36 -4.75
CA PHE A 194 -32.82 -14.90 -3.79
C PHE A 194 -32.27 -13.86 -2.81
N TYR A 195 -32.76 -12.61 -2.87
CA TYR A 195 -32.30 -11.55 -1.99
C TYR A 195 -32.64 -11.87 -0.53
N GLY A 196 -31.61 -11.81 0.33
CA GLY A 196 -31.72 -12.17 1.76
C GLY A 196 -31.49 -13.66 2.06
N GLN A 197 -31.44 -14.54 1.02
CA GLN A 197 -31.05 -15.94 1.20
C GLN A 197 -29.52 -16.12 1.14
N ILE A 198 -28.81 -15.26 0.37
CA ILE A 198 -27.36 -15.23 0.28
C ILE A 198 -26.83 -14.17 1.23
N ASN A 199 -25.93 -14.57 2.13
CA ASN A 199 -25.36 -13.68 3.15
C ASN A 199 -23.83 -13.71 3.14
N VAL A 200 -23.22 -12.62 3.56
CA VAL A 200 -21.78 -12.54 3.74
C VAL A 200 -21.29 -13.61 4.74
N GLY A 201 -20.20 -14.29 4.43
CA GLY A 201 -19.65 -15.41 5.18
C GLY A 201 -20.30 -16.77 4.84
N MET A 202 -21.20 -16.82 3.87
CA MET A 202 -21.74 -18.08 3.35
C MET A 202 -20.71 -18.78 2.48
N GLU A 203 -20.54 -20.08 2.66
CA GLU A 203 -19.67 -20.90 1.80
C GLU A 203 -20.40 -21.32 0.53
N ALA A 204 -19.63 -21.37 -0.56
CA ALA A 204 -20.13 -21.88 -1.83
C ALA A 204 -19.06 -22.74 -2.52
N THR A 205 -19.53 -23.69 -3.31
CA THR A 205 -18.69 -24.54 -4.16
C THR A 205 -18.63 -23.93 -5.56
N VAL A 206 -17.44 -23.61 -6.02
CA VAL A 206 -17.15 -23.05 -7.34
C VAL A 206 -16.53 -24.12 -8.23
N LEU A 207 -17.12 -24.35 -9.39
CA LEU A 207 -16.57 -25.23 -10.42
C LEU A 207 -16.19 -24.41 -11.66
N PRO A 208 -14.88 -24.16 -11.88
CA PRO A 208 -14.41 -23.45 -13.08
C PRO A 208 -14.65 -24.25 -14.36
N GLU A 209 -14.95 -23.56 -15.47
CA GLU A 209 -15.22 -24.16 -16.77
C GLU A 209 -13.95 -24.29 -17.62
N TYR A 210 -13.06 -25.21 -17.25
CA TYR A 210 -11.92 -25.62 -18.08
C TYR A 210 -11.61 -27.11 -17.91
N PRO A 211 -10.93 -27.74 -18.87
CA PRO A 211 -10.64 -29.18 -18.81
C PRO A 211 -9.78 -29.53 -17.58
N GLY A 212 -10.26 -30.48 -16.77
CA GLY A 212 -9.55 -30.92 -15.55
C GLY A 212 -9.78 -30.06 -14.32
N ALA A 213 -10.69 -29.07 -14.36
CA ALA A 213 -11.09 -28.30 -13.21
C ALA A 213 -11.74 -29.17 -12.12
N THR A 214 -11.51 -28.80 -10.88
CA THR A 214 -12.08 -29.42 -9.68
C THR A 214 -12.92 -28.41 -8.92
N ASN A 215 -13.76 -28.89 -8.02
CA ASN A 215 -14.52 -28.03 -7.12
C ASN A 215 -13.58 -27.34 -6.13
N HIS A 216 -13.84 -26.05 -5.91
CA HIS A 216 -13.15 -25.20 -4.96
C HIS A 216 -14.16 -24.57 -4.00
N SER A 217 -13.76 -24.39 -2.73
CA SER A 217 -14.57 -23.65 -1.78
C SER A 217 -14.25 -22.16 -1.87
N ALA A 218 -15.30 -21.34 -1.88
CA ALA A 218 -15.20 -19.87 -1.83
C ALA A 218 -16.17 -19.33 -0.77
N GLU A 219 -15.89 -18.15 -0.25
CA GLU A 219 -16.71 -17.49 0.77
C GLU A 219 -17.31 -16.19 0.22
N VAL A 220 -18.58 -15.94 0.50
CA VAL A 220 -19.26 -14.70 0.11
C VAL A 220 -18.66 -13.53 0.87
N ALA A 221 -17.96 -12.66 0.15
CA ALA A 221 -17.33 -11.46 0.70
C ALA A 221 -18.27 -10.24 0.62
N VAL A 222 -19.04 -10.13 -0.47
CA VAL A 222 -19.93 -8.98 -0.70
C VAL A 222 -21.25 -9.44 -1.31
N VAL A 223 -22.34 -8.89 -0.79
CA VAL A 223 -23.69 -8.95 -1.40
C VAL A 223 -24.12 -7.51 -1.65
N ASP A 224 -24.39 -7.18 -2.91
CA ASP A 224 -24.79 -5.84 -3.29
C ASP A 224 -26.14 -5.49 -2.68
N LYS A 225 -26.23 -4.26 -2.16
CA LYS A 225 -27.47 -3.70 -1.59
C LYS A 225 -28.30 -2.92 -2.61
N ILE A 226 -27.79 -2.83 -3.84
CA ILE A 226 -28.46 -2.13 -4.94
C ILE A 226 -28.83 -3.19 -5.95
N VAL A 227 -30.15 -3.27 -6.25
CA VAL A 227 -30.72 -4.12 -7.28
C VAL A 227 -30.76 -3.33 -8.58
N ASP A 228 -30.36 -3.94 -9.68
CA ASP A 228 -30.56 -3.37 -11.02
C ASP A 228 -32.04 -3.51 -11.43
N PRO A 229 -32.75 -2.40 -11.55
CA PRO A 229 -34.21 -2.46 -11.86
C PRO A 229 -34.52 -2.88 -13.30
N ALA A 230 -33.53 -2.92 -14.20
CA ALA A 230 -33.72 -3.36 -15.58
C ALA A 230 -33.67 -4.87 -15.74
N SER A 231 -32.87 -5.53 -14.89
CA SER A 231 -32.68 -6.99 -14.93
C SER A 231 -33.29 -7.74 -13.73
N ASP A 232 -33.80 -7.02 -12.72
CA ASP A 232 -34.24 -7.55 -11.42
C ASP A 232 -33.16 -8.45 -10.76
N THR A 233 -31.91 -8.01 -10.79
CA THR A 233 -30.79 -8.79 -10.26
C THR A 233 -29.90 -7.95 -9.33
N PHE A 234 -29.11 -8.64 -8.51
CA PHE A 234 -28.08 -8.05 -7.67
C PHE A 234 -26.74 -8.80 -7.81
N GLY A 235 -25.64 -8.09 -7.56
CA GLY A 235 -24.31 -8.68 -7.62
C GLY A 235 -23.93 -9.38 -6.32
N VAL A 236 -23.20 -10.50 -6.45
CA VAL A 236 -22.54 -11.18 -5.34
C VAL A 236 -21.09 -11.42 -5.70
N ARG A 237 -20.19 -11.17 -4.74
CA ARG A 237 -18.75 -11.44 -4.89
C ARG A 237 -18.30 -12.40 -3.81
N LEU A 238 -17.57 -13.44 -4.22
CA LEU A 238 -16.93 -14.37 -3.32
C LEU A 238 -15.42 -14.26 -3.47
N GLU A 239 -14.70 -14.60 -2.40
CA GLU A 239 -13.26 -14.77 -2.43
C GLU A 239 -12.89 -16.24 -2.54
N LEU A 240 -12.03 -16.54 -3.53
CA LEU A 240 -11.54 -17.87 -3.84
C LEU A 240 -10.03 -17.90 -3.65
N SER A 241 -9.56 -18.68 -2.68
CA SER A 241 -8.13 -18.84 -2.41
C SER A 241 -7.43 -19.59 -3.55
N ASN A 242 -6.27 -19.08 -3.98
CA ASN A 242 -5.50 -19.64 -5.11
C ASN A 242 -3.99 -19.67 -4.82
N PRO A 243 -3.53 -20.24 -3.68
CA PRO A 243 -2.13 -20.15 -3.23
C PRO A 243 -1.11 -20.79 -4.18
N GLY A 244 -1.55 -21.70 -5.03
CA GLY A 244 -0.72 -22.35 -6.05
C GLY A 244 -0.80 -21.69 -7.42
N LEU A 245 -1.58 -20.61 -7.58
CA LEU A 245 -1.88 -19.93 -8.84
C LEU A 245 -2.34 -20.90 -9.95
N THR A 246 -3.04 -21.98 -9.54
CA THR A 246 -3.47 -23.05 -10.44
C THR A 246 -4.78 -22.75 -11.14
N ILE A 247 -5.59 -21.87 -10.55
CA ILE A 247 -6.88 -21.44 -11.11
C ILE A 247 -6.63 -20.20 -11.96
N PRO A 248 -6.85 -20.26 -13.27
CA PRO A 248 -6.70 -19.09 -14.13
C PRO A 248 -7.83 -18.08 -13.90
N SER A 249 -7.49 -16.81 -13.91
CA SER A 249 -8.50 -15.74 -13.95
C SER A 249 -9.05 -15.54 -15.38
N GLY A 250 -10.26 -15.00 -15.52
CA GLY A 250 -10.92 -14.76 -16.79
C GLY A 250 -11.74 -15.94 -17.29
N VAL A 251 -11.90 -17.00 -16.50
CA VAL A 251 -12.71 -18.16 -16.84
C VAL A 251 -14.12 -18.08 -16.25
N ARG A 252 -15.08 -18.65 -16.95
CA ARG A 252 -16.43 -18.85 -16.42
C ARG A 252 -16.43 -19.94 -15.37
N CYS A 253 -17.42 -19.93 -14.53
CA CYS A 253 -17.61 -20.92 -13.49
C CYS A 253 -19.11 -21.15 -13.23
N ASN A 254 -19.40 -22.25 -12.58
CA ASN A 254 -20.71 -22.55 -12.01
C ASN A 254 -20.58 -22.57 -10.48
N ILE A 255 -21.55 -22.03 -9.78
CA ILE A 255 -21.55 -21.93 -8.34
C ILE A 255 -22.76 -22.56 -7.70
N THR A 256 -22.53 -23.24 -6.59
CA THR A 256 -23.56 -23.81 -5.72
C THR A 256 -23.31 -23.29 -4.30
N PHE A 257 -24.28 -22.59 -3.72
CA PHE A 257 -24.19 -22.13 -2.34
C PHE A 257 -24.51 -23.27 -1.37
N ASN A 258 -23.74 -23.36 -0.31
CA ASN A 258 -23.93 -24.33 0.76
C ASN A 258 -24.59 -23.58 1.94
N PRO A 259 -25.93 -23.63 2.11
CA PRO A 259 -26.57 -23.00 3.26
C PRO A 259 -26.04 -23.65 4.55
N LYS A 260 -25.50 -22.85 5.46
CA LYS A 260 -25.20 -23.34 6.81
C LYS A 260 -26.53 -23.77 7.44
N GLU A 261 -26.67 -25.03 7.85
CA GLU A 261 -27.77 -25.45 8.71
C GLU A 261 -27.81 -24.51 9.91
N THR A 262 -28.80 -23.62 9.96
CA THR A 262 -29.07 -22.81 11.15
C THR A 262 -29.48 -23.81 12.24
N GLU A 263 -28.64 -24.04 13.25
CA GLU A 263 -29.04 -24.76 14.45
C GLU A 263 -30.34 -24.13 14.96
N ALA A 264 -31.42 -24.88 14.79
CA ALA A 264 -32.71 -24.51 15.31
C ALA A 264 -32.56 -24.39 16.84
N VAL A 265 -32.61 -23.14 17.33
CA VAL A 265 -32.73 -22.89 18.79
C VAL A 265 -33.95 -23.64 19.24
N SER A 266 -33.71 -24.76 19.91
CA SER A 266 -34.77 -25.60 20.52
C SER A 266 -35.57 -24.70 21.45
N ALA A 267 -36.86 -24.60 21.16
CA ALA A 267 -37.85 -23.93 21.99
C ALA A 267 -37.72 -24.40 23.42
N ILE A 268 -37.49 -23.47 24.33
CA ILE A 268 -37.53 -23.69 25.78
C ILE A 268 -38.97 -24.11 26.11
N ASP A 269 -39.07 -25.33 26.53
CA ASP A 269 -40.27 -25.90 27.12
C ASP A 269 -40.60 -25.12 28.43
N THR A 270 -41.70 -24.35 28.35
CA THR A 270 -42.30 -23.72 29.52
C THR A 270 -43.45 -24.60 29.96
N SER A 271 -43.14 -25.57 30.82
CA SER A 271 -44.11 -26.20 31.71
C SER A 271 -43.75 -25.83 33.14
N GLU A 272 -44.48 -24.91 33.78
CA GLU A 272 -45.16 -24.93 35.07
C GLU A 272 -45.70 -23.56 35.43
#